data_78cc8731b32bbfd55a9f4d6f72a4b0f6
#
_entry.id   78cc8731b32bbfd55a9f4d6f72a4b0f6
#
_cell.length_a   1.000
_cell.length_b   1.000
_cell.length_c   1.000
_cell.angle_alpha   90.00
_cell.angle_beta   90.00
_cell.angle_gamma   90.00
#
_symmetry.space_group_name_H-M   'P 1'
#
loop_
_entity.id
_entity.type
_entity.pdbx_description
1 polymer ?
#
loop_
_entity_poly.entity_id
_entity_poly.type
_entity_poly.pdbx_seq_one_letter_code
_entity_poly.pdbx_strand_id
1 'polypeptide(L)'
;MLEGLADRLFDGLLEINRERRIILWNGAAMRITAYTMDQILGLPYRQSPARHISEGGSELPDMLVPLLMTLQDGTPRDSIGYLNHADGYRLTTITRTAPIHDKRGRLIAAAEIFTDNKALIAAFEASRRTEETVRFDPLTGIGNRTHIEAKIHSAIEDYRLQKKSFGILFIDVDHFKDFNDRHGHLMGDKILRLAANTLRQNLRGSDSCGRWGGEEFVALVYDLDSNGLAKVAEKLRRRVSDTRIQEKDSELSVTISIGASLARPADTLQTLLERADRLMYESKRQGRNRVTID
;
A
#
# COMPACT_ATOMS: atom_id res chain seq x y z
N MET A 1 -5.55 16.17 38.08
CA MET A 1 -6.28 14.87 37.99
C MET A 1 -5.85 14.06 36.75
N LEU A 2 -5.65 14.63 35.59
CA LEU A 2 -5.15 13.95 34.38
C LEU A 2 -3.66 13.55 34.48
N GLU A 3 -2.80 14.38 35.08
CA GLU A 3 -1.37 14.09 35.29
C GLU A 3 -1.17 12.82 36.14
N GLY A 4 -1.92 12.66 37.24
CA GLY A 4 -1.80 11.46 38.10
C GLY A 4 -2.32 10.16 37.44
N LEU A 5 -3.13 10.25 36.36
CA LEU A 5 -3.56 9.10 35.57
C LEU A 5 -2.48 8.73 34.54
N ALA A 6 -1.86 9.73 33.92
CA ALA A 6 -0.79 9.53 32.93
C ALA A 6 0.41 8.78 33.52
N ASP A 7 0.75 9.04 34.79
CA ASP A 7 1.86 8.35 35.46
C ASP A 7 1.57 6.90 35.87
N ARG A 8 0.31 6.50 35.89
CA ARG A 8 -0.11 5.12 36.18
C ARG A 8 -0.21 4.24 34.95
N LEU A 9 -0.04 4.81 33.76
CA LEU A 9 0.00 4.02 32.52
C LEU A 9 1.26 3.18 32.46
N PHE A 10 1.15 2.01 31.87
CA PHE A 10 2.31 1.17 31.57
C PHE A 10 3.03 1.64 30.30
N ASP A 11 2.31 2.31 29.42
CA ASP A 11 2.80 2.82 28.14
C ASP A 11 3.37 4.23 28.29
N GLY A 12 4.41 4.54 27.53
CA GLY A 12 4.97 5.89 27.44
C GLY A 12 3.95 6.84 26.79
N LEU A 13 3.81 8.02 27.40
CA LEU A 13 2.96 9.10 26.88
C LEU A 13 3.80 10.35 26.66
N LEU A 14 3.71 10.88 25.44
CA LEU A 14 4.33 12.11 24.97
C LEU A 14 3.24 13.03 24.40
N GLU A 15 3.29 14.32 24.70
CA GLU A 15 2.45 15.33 24.08
C GLU A 15 3.30 16.50 23.57
N ILE A 16 2.98 17.00 22.37
CA ILE A 16 3.59 18.21 21.80
C ILE A 16 2.52 19.27 21.52
N ASN A 17 2.88 20.51 21.76
CA ASN A 17 2.03 21.66 21.41
C ASN A 17 2.16 22.06 19.92
N ARG A 18 1.46 23.10 19.48
CA ARG A 18 1.49 23.59 18.09
C ARG A 18 2.86 24.11 17.67
N GLU A 19 3.68 24.59 18.62
CA GLU A 19 5.06 25.01 18.42
C GLU A 19 6.02 23.83 18.39
N ARG A 20 5.49 22.60 18.38
CA ARG A 20 6.24 21.31 18.40
C ARG A 20 7.14 21.16 19.61
N ARG A 21 6.81 21.78 20.75
CA ARG A 21 7.51 21.59 22.01
C ARG A 21 6.85 20.47 22.80
N ILE A 22 7.67 19.66 23.44
CA ILE A 22 7.21 18.57 24.33
C ILE A 22 6.67 19.20 25.60
N ILE A 23 5.39 18.98 25.88
CA ILE A 23 4.68 19.54 27.03
C ILE A 23 4.25 18.47 28.05
N LEU A 24 4.34 17.19 27.67
CA LEU A 24 4.08 16.06 28.56
C LEU A 24 5.05 14.92 28.25
N TRP A 25 5.57 14.31 29.31
CA TRP A 25 6.43 13.13 29.31
C TRP A 25 6.19 12.35 30.59
N ASN A 26 5.49 11.21 30.54
CA ASN A 26 5.06 10.50 31.74
C ASN A 26 6.14 9.58 32.32
N GLY A 27 5.87 9.03 33.51
CA GLY A 27 6.78 8.12 34.22
C GLY A 27 7.08 6.83 33.43
N ALA A 28 6.15 6.33 32.62
CA ALA A 28 6.39 5.17 31.75
C ALA A 28 7.34 5.51 30.62
N ALA A 29 7.20 6.68 29.99
CA ALA A 29 8.13 7.13 28.98
C ALA A 29 9.57 7.22 29.49
N MET A 30 9.75 7.70 30.74
CA MET A 30 11.05 7.69 31.38
C MET A 30 11.61 6.27 31.61
N ARG A 31 10.77 5.33 32.04
CA ARG A 31 11.19 3.92 32.22
C ARG A 31 11.57 3.23 30.93
N ILE A 32 10.79 3.47 29.88
CA ILE A 32 10.98 2.83 28.58
C ILE A 32 12.20 3.36 27.84
N THR A 33 12.46 4.67 27.91
CA THR A 33 13.53 5.32 27.14
C THR A 33 14.77 5.65 27.94
N ALA A 34 14.70 5.57 29.28
CA ALA A 34 15.70 6.02 30.26
C ALA A 34 16.03 7.53 30.21
N TYR A 35 15.26 8.35 29.47
CA TYR A 35 15.39 9.81 29.53
C TYR A 35 14.50 10.39 30.63
N THR A 36 15.08 11.26 31.49
CA THR A 36 14.34 11.94 32.55
C THR A 36 13.46 13.07 32.00
N MET A 37 12.50 13.50 32.84
CA MET A 37 11.59 14.59 32.50
C MET A 37 12.35 15.91 32.20
N ASP A 38 13.37 16.23 33.00
CA ASP A 38 14.19 17.44 32.85
C ASP A 38 14.99 17.47 31.52
N GLN A 39 15.31 16.28 31.00
CA GLN A 39 16.02 16.15 29.72
C GLN A 39 15.11 16.34 28.51
N ILE A 40 13.79 16.24 28.70
CA ILE A 40 12.83 16.15 27.59
C ILE A 40 11.86 17.32 27.56
N LEU A 41 11.27 17.71 28.71
CA LEU A 41 10.22 18.73 28.74
C LEU A 41 10.70 20.09 28.24
N GLY A 42 9.84 20.74 27.45
CA GLY A 42 10.09 22.05 26.87
C GLY A 42 11.00 22.05 25.63
N LEU A 43 11.67 20.95 25.33
CA LEU A 43 12.48 20.85 24.13
C LEU A 43 11.60 20.89 22.86
N PRO A 44 12.07 21.49 21.77
CA PRO A 44 11.52 21.23 20.46
C PRO A 44 11.66 19.72 20.15
N TYR A 45 10.61 19.09 19.65
CA TYR A 45 10.60 17.64 19.38
C TYR A 45 11.82 17.16 18.58
N ARG A 46 12.25 17.93 17.57
CA ARG A 46 13.43 17.59 16.75
C ARG A 46 14.76 17.60 17.55
N GLN A 47 14.82 18.34 18.61
CA GLN A 47 16.01 18.41 19.48
C GLN A 47 15.94 17.38 20.62
N SER A 48 14.81 16.70 20.77
CA SER A 48 14.65 15.65 21.78
C SER A 48 15.57 14.47 21.46
N PRO A 49 16.33 13.98 22.44
CA PRO A 49 17.10 12.76 22.27
C PRO A 49 16.22 11.52 22.11
N ALA A 50 14.98 11.54 22.61
CA ALA A 50 13.99 10.45 22.50
C ALA A 50 13.12 10.53 21.24
N ARG A 51 13.53 11.23 20.20
CA ARG A 51 12.78 11.37 18.94
C ARG A 51 12.73 10.08 18.14
N HIS A 52 11.77 10.01 17.22
CA HIS A 52 11.71 8.94 16.22
C HIS A 52 12.91 8.98 15.25
N ILE A 53 13.41 7.79 14.97
CA ILE A 53 14.51 7.54 14.04
C ILE A 53 14.11 6.46 13.02
N SER A 54 14.84 6.38 11.91
CA SER A 54 14.72 5.27 10.96
C SER A 54 15.28 3.97 11.54
N GLU A 55 14.96 2.85 10.90
CA GLU A 55 15.58 1.55 11.23
C GLU A 55 17.11 1.61 11.18
N GLY A 56 17.70 2.42 10.29
CA GLY A 56 19.13 2.67 10.19
C GLY A 56 19.71 3.63 11.25
N GLY A 57 18.88 4.20 12.15
CA GLY A 57 19.30 5.16 13.16
C GLY A 57 19.40 6.61 12.69
N SER A 58 19.02 6.92 11.45
CA SER A 58 19.02 8.28 10.93
C SER A 58 17.75 9.04 11.31
N GLU A 59 17.81 10.38 11.34
CA GLU A 59 16.61 11.21 11.53
C GLU A 59 15.57 10.97 10.47
N LEU A 60 14.29 10.94 10.90
CA LEU A 60 13.17 10.89 9.97
C LEU A 60 12.77 12.31 9.55
N PRO A 61 12.44 12.54 8.26
CA PRO A 61 11.75 13.74 7.83
C PRO A 61 10.42 13.94 8.57
N ASP A 62 9.98 15.18 8.80
CA ASP A 62 8.71 15.48 9.51
C ASP A 62 7.50 14.74 8.93
N MET A 63 7.47 14.61 7.61
CA MET A 63 6.41 13.91 6.88
C MET A 63 6.38 12.37 7.10
N LEU A 64 7.35 11.82 7.83
CA LEU A 64 7.43 10.41 8.19
C LEU A 64 7.34 10.17 9.70
N VAL A 65 7.27 11.24 10.51
CA VAL A 65 7.09 11.15 11.97
C VAL A 65 5.60 11.19 12.29
N PRO A 66 5.01 10.09 12.80
CA PRO A 66 3.56 10.00 13.02
C PRO A 66 2.98 11.13 13.87
N LEU A 67 3.68 11.49 14.95
CA LEU A 67 3.25 12.57 15.85
C LEU A 67 3.20 13.94 15.16
N LEU A 68 4.20 14.27 14.34
CA LEU A 68 4.24 15.54 13.60
C LEU A 68 3.20 15.59 12.49
N MET A 69 2.96 14.46 11.83
CA MET A 69 1.90 14.32 10.83
C MET A 69 0.52 14.53 11.48
N THR A 70 0.28 13.91 12.63
CA THR A 70 -0.99 14.08 13.38
C THR A 70 -1.18 15.51 13.85
N LEU A 71 -0.12 16.21 14.28
CA LEU A 71 -0.19 17.63 14.63
C LEU A 71 -0.51 18.50 13.40
N GLN A 72 -0.12 18.08 12.21
CA GLN A 72 -0.35 18.84 10.96
C GLN A 72 -1.76 18.71 10.43
N ASP A 73 -2.30 17.48 10.35
CA ASP A 73 -3.56 17.19 9.65
C ASP A 73 -4.71 16.71 10.55
N GLY A 74 -4.44 16.52 11.85
CA GLY A 74 -5.45 16.07 12.82
C GLY A 74 -5.87 14.61 12.67
N THR A 75 -5.15 13.80 11.89
CA THR A 75 -5.49 12.39 11.66
C THR A 75 -4.78 11.48 12.66
N PRO A 76 -5.48 10.63 13.43
CA PRO A 76 -4.86 9.60 14.27
C PRO A 76 -4.06 8.58 13.44
N ARG A 77 -2.97 8.04 14.02
CA ARG A 77 -2.10 7.07 13.33
C ARG A 77 -1.61 5.98 14.28
N ASP A 78 -1.55 4.77 13.74
CA ASP A 78 -0.88 3.64 14.37
C ASP A 78 0.35 3.26 13.52
N SER A 79 1.48 3.02 14.17
CA SER A 79 2.71 2.63 13.47
C SER A 79 3.64 1.82 14.35
N ILE A 80 4.53 1.06 13.74
CA ILE A 80 5.76 0.59 14.38
C ILE A 80 6.85 1.59 14.02
N GLY A 81 7.61 2.00 15.03
CA GLY A 81 8.71 2.94 14.87
C GLY A 81 9.88 2.62 15.80
N TYR A 82 10.89 3.44 15.70
CA TYR A 82 12.08 3.32 16.52
C TYR A 82 12.28 4.62 17.27
N LEU A 83 12.52 4.52 18.60
CA LEU A 83 12.94 5.62 19.46
C LEU A 83 14.38 5.39 19.91
N ASN A 84 15.10 6.47 20.20
CA ASN A 84 16.39 6.37 20.87
C ASN A 84 16.20 6.04 22.36
N HIS A 85 17.02 5.12 22.87
CA HIS A 85 17.20 4.90 24.31
C HIS A 85 18.42 5.67 24.82
N ALA A 86 18.40 6.10 26.09
CA ALA A 86 19.51 6.87 26.67
C ALA A 86 20.84 6.10 26.64
N ASP A 87 20.82 4.77 26.71
CA ASP A 87 22.01 3.91 26.61
C ASP A 87 22.52 3.74 25.15
N GLY A 88 21.95 4.47 24.19
CA GLY A 88 22.43 4.52 22.80
C GLY A 88 21.92 3.42 21.88
N TYR A 89 21.05 2.54 22.34
CA TYR A 89 20.39 1.57 21.46
C TYR A 89 19.02 2.05 20.99
N ARG A 90 18.47 1.37 19.96
CA ARG A 90 17.15 1.66 19.40
C ARG A 90 16.09 0.80 20.06
N LEU A 91 15.01 1.46 20.49
CA LEU A 91 13.79 0.81 20.96
C LEU A 91 12.82 0.65 19.82
N THR A 92 12.42 -0.58 19.54
CA THR A 92 11.24 -0.82 18.68
C THR A 92 9.99 -0.55 19.51
N THR A 93 9.11 0.30 19.01
CA THR A 93 7.87 0.67 19.70
C THR A 93 6.67 0.56 18.77
N ILE A 94 5.53 0.18 19.33
CA ILE A 94 4.23 0.48 18.72
C ILE A 94 3.83 1.86 19.21
N THR A 95 3.52 2.71 18.26
CA THR A 95 3.17 4.11 18.47
C THR A 95 1.76 4.36 17.98
N ARG A 96 0.95 5.02 18.81
CA ARG A 96 -0.38 5.52 18.49
C ARG A 96 -0.42 7.02 18.72
N THR A 97 -0.82 7.76 17.72
CA THR A 97 -0.94 9.21 17.81
C THR A 97 -2.39 9.66 17.72
N ALA A 98 -2.73 10.69 18.47
CA ALA A 98 -4.05 11.29 18.47
C ALA A 98 -3.97 12.82 18.51
N PRO A 99 -4.84 13.53 17.76
CA PRO A 99 -4.95 14.97 17.83
C PRO A 99 -5.67 15.40 19.11
N ILE A 100 -5.24 16.49 19.72
CA ILE A 100 -5.90 17.13 20.85
C ILE A 100 -6.54 18.43 20.41
N HIS A 101 -7.83 18.57 20.68
CA HIS A 101 -8.61 19.74 20.29
C HIS A 101 -9.09 20.52 21.53
N ASP A 102 -9.18 21.85 21.39
CA ASP A 102 -9.82 22.69 22.40
C ASP A 102 -11.37 22.54 22.37
N LYS A 103 -12.06 23.19 23.33
CA LYS A 103 -13.52 23.19 23.41
C LYS A 103 -14.21 23.78 22.16
N ARG A 104 -13.49 24.46 21.29
CA ARG A 104 -13.99 25.04 20.04
C ARG A 104 -13.65 24.16 18.82
N GLY A 105 -13.12 22.96 19.02
CA GLY A 105 -12.75 22.03 17.95
C GLY A 105 -11.45 22.40 17.23
N ARG A 106 -10.64 23.34 17.73
CA ARG A 106 -9.36 23.69 17.10
C ARG A 106 -8.27 22.76 17.60
N LEU A 107 -7.50 22.22 16.68
CA LEU A 107 -6.32 21.40 17.00
C LEU A 107 -5.29 22.24 17.77
N ILE A 108 -4.94 21.84 18.99
CA ILE A 108 -4.03 22.56 19.88
C ILE A 108 -2.76 21.79 20.22
N ALA A 109 -2.78 20.46 20.13
CA ALA A 109 -1.66 19.58 20.44
C ALA A 109 -1.84 18.24 19.73
N ALA A 110 -0.81 17.41 19.78
CA ALA A 110 -0.90 15.98 19.44
C ALA A 110 -0.25 15.16 20.55
N ALA A 111 -0.88 14.05 20.90
CA ALA A 111 -0.36 13.07 21.85
C ALA A 111 0.09 11.82 21.14
N GLU A 112 1.07 11.16 21.73
CA GLU A 112 1.60 9.87 21.31
C GLU A 112 1.68 8.94 22.49
N ILE A 113 1.09 7.75 22.36
CA ILE A 113 1.27 6.63 23.26
C ILE A 113 2.21 5.63 22.59
N PHE A 114 3.23 5.17 23.28
CA PHE A 114 4.16 4.17 22.76
C PHE A 114 4.46 3.08 23.78
N THR A 115 4.65 1.86 23.30
CA THR A 115 4.99 0.69 24.13
C THR A 115 6.17 -0.08 23.52
N ASP A 116 7.01 -0.65 24.38
CA ASP A 116 8.11 -1.56 24.03
C ASP A 116 7.75 -3.03 24.25
N ASN A 117 6.48 -3.34 24.46
CA ASN A 117 6.00 -4.69 24.70
C ASN A 117 6.29 -5.61 23.50
N LYS A 118 7.34 -6.41 23.60
CA LYS A 118 7.81 -7.31 22.53
C LYS A 118 6.73 -8.29 22.03
N ALA A 119 5.86 -8.78 22.91
CA ALA A 119 4.78 -9.68 22.53
C ALA A 119 3.72 -8.96 21.71
N LEU A 120 3.37 -7.73 22.09
CA LEU A 120 2.43 -6.89 21.36
C LEU A 120 3.02 -6.44 20.00
N ILE A 121 4.31 -6.08 19.98
CA ILE A 121 5.03 -5.75 18.74
C ILE A 121 5.00 -6.95 17.77
N ALA A 122 5.35 -8.15 18.25
CA ALA A 122 5.31 -9.37 17.44
C ALA A 122 3.91 -9.70 16.92
N ALA A 123 2.87 -9.51 17.73
CA ALA A 123 1.48 -9.72 17.34
C ALA A 123 1.04 -8.71 16.25
N PHE A 124 1.43 -7.45 16.39
CA PHE A 124 1.13 -6.41 15.43
C PHE A 124 1.83 -6.65 14.08
N GLU A 125 3.11 -7.05 14.11
CA GLU A 125 3.86 -7.44 12.92
C GLU A 125 3.24 -8.67 12.22
N ALA A 126 2.83 -9.68 13.01
CA ALA A 126 2.14 -10.85 12.48
C ALA A 126 0.82 -10.47 11.81
N SER A 127 0.04 -9.58 12.42
CA SER A 127 -1.22 -9.07 11.85
C SER A 127 -0.97 -8.33 10.54
N ARG A 128 0.02 -7.42 10.50
CA ARG A 128 0.39 -6.72 9.26
C ARG A 128 0.83 -7.67 8.15
N ARG A 129 1.69 -8.65 8.47
CA ARG A 129 2.11 -9.69 7.49
C ARG A 129 0.92 -10.47 6.97
N THR A 130 -0.04 -10.79 7.84
CA THR A 130 -1.29 -11.45 7.43
C THR A 130 -2.10 -10.55 6.50
N GLU A 131 -2.26 -9.26 6.78
CA GLU A 131 -2.96 -8.32 5.91
C GLU A 131 -2.26 -8.14 4.57
N GLU A 132 -0.93 -8.05 4.53
CA GLU A 132 -0.15 -7.97 3.30
C GLU A 132 -0.29 -9.24 2.46
N THR A 133 -0.22 -10.43 3.09
CA THR A 133 -0.41 -11.72 2.43
C THR A 133 -1.84 -11.88 1.91
N VAL A 134 -2.83 -11.31 2.60
CA VAL A 134 -4.24 -11.31 2.18
C VAL A 134 -4.50 -10.39 0.99
N ARG A 135 -3.66 -9.37 0.76
CA ARG A 135 -3.89 -8.35 -0.29
C ARG A 135 -3.02 -8.52 -1.53
N PHE A 136 -1.82 -9.07 -1.40
CA PHE A 136 -0.86 -9.11 -2.50
C PHE A 136 -0.56 -10.55 -2.93
N ASP A 137 -0.29 -10.74 -4.21
CA ASP A 137 0.19 -12.00 -4.77
C ASP A 137 1.68 -12.20 -4.41
N PRO A 138 2.05 -13.30 -3.75
CA PRO A 138 3.42 -13.50 -3.26
C PRO A 138 4.47 -13.63 -4.36
N LEU A 139 4.07 -14.04 -5.56
CA LEU A 139 4.98 -14.18 -6.69
C LEU A 139 5.27 -12.83 -7.34
N THR A 140 4.24 -12.04 -7.59
CA THR A 140 4.31 -10.85 -8.45
C THR A 140 4.36 -9.54 -7.67
N GLY A 141 3.94 -9.53 -6.40
CA GLY A 141 3.93 -8.34 -5.54
C GLY A 141 2.88 -7.28 -5.91
N ILE A 142 2.00 -7.56 -6.88
CA ILE A 142 0.79 -6.75 -7.16
C ILE A 142 -0.39 -7.28 -6.36
N GLY A 143 -1.55 -6.63 -6.43
CA GLY A 143 -2.76 -7.11 -5.77
C GLY A 143 -3.04 -8.58 -6.13
N ASN A 144 -3.56 -9.36 -5.18
CA ASN A 144 -4.11 -10.67 -5.49
C ASN A 144 -5.58 -10.56 -5.92
N ARG A 145 -6.20 -11.70 -6.25
CA ARG A 145 -7.59 -11.77 -6.69
C ARG A 145 -8.55 -11.10 -5.70
N THR A 146 -8.45 -11.41 -4.42
CA THR A 146 -9.31 -10.82 -3.37
C THR A 146 -9.17 -9.31 -3.31
N HIS A 147 -7.96 -8.79 -3.43
CA HIS A 147 -7.72 -7.36 -3.43
C HIS A 147 -8.33 -6.65 -4.64
N ILE A 148 -8.14 -7.19 -5.85
CA ILE A 148 -8.68 -6.54 -7.06
C ILE A 148 -10.20 -6.66 -7.13
N GLU A 149 -10.80 -7.76 -6.67
CA GLU A 149 -12.25 -7.90 -6.53
C GLU A 149 -12.86 -6.83 -5.61
N ALA A 150 -12.25 -6.60 -4.45
CA ALA A 150 -12.67 -5.57 -3.51
C ALA A 150 -12.57 -4.16 -4.12
N LYS A 151 -11.50 -3.87 -4.88
CA LYS A 151 -11.33 -2.60 -5.59
C LYS A 151 -12.40 -2.38 -6.66
N ILE A 152 -12.70 -3.41 -7.46
CA ILE A 152 -13.75 -3.33 -8.49
C ILE A 152 -15.12 -3.14 -7.85
N HIS A 153 -15.39 -3.84 -6.73
CA HIS A 153 -16.65 -3.68 -5.99
C HIS A 153 -16.83 -2.24 -5.51
N SER A 154 -15.80 -1.65 -4.90
CA SER A 154 -15.83 -0.24 -4.50
C SER A 154 -16.05 0.70 -5.69
N ALA A 155 -15.40 0.43 -6.83
CA ALA A 155 -15.56 1.23 -8.05
C ALA A 155 -17.00 1.17 -8.61
N ILE A 156 -17.67 0.01 -8.52
CA ILE A 156 -19.09 -0.14 -8.90
C ILE A 156 -19.99 0.74 -8.01
N GLU A 157 -19.75 0.75 -6.71
CA GLU A 157 -20.49 1.59 -5.77
C GLU A 157 -20.25 3.10 -6.05
N ASP A 158 -19.00 3.51 -6.26
CA ASP A 158 -18.65 4.88 -6.62
C ASP A 158 -19.29 5.30 -7.95
N TYR A 159 -19.33 4.41 -8.92
CA TYR A 159 -20.00 4.66 -10.20
C TYR A 159 -21.51 4.89 -10.02
N ARG A 160 -22.16 4.10 -9.16
CA ARG A 160 -23.60 4.26 -8.85
C ARG A 160 -23.89 5.59 -8.16
N LEU A 161 -23.06 5.99 -7.19
CA LEU A 161 -23.26 7.17 -6.36
C LEU A 161 -22.78 8.46 -7.03
N GLN A 162 -21.59 8.45 -7.61
CA GLN A 162 -20.89 9.65 -8.08
C GLN A 162 -20.73 9.73 -9.61
N LYS A 163 -21.17 8.69 -10.34
CA LYS A 163 -21.05 8.60 -11.82
C LYS A 163 -19.59 8.64 -12.30
N LYS A 164 -18.62 8.28 -11.46
CA LYS A 164 -17.22 8.19 -11.86
C LYS A 164 -17.03 7.01 -12.81
N SER A 165 -16.69 7.29 -14.06
CA SER A 165 -16.46 6.24 -15.06
C SER A 165 -15.24 5.41 -14.72
N PHE A 166 -15.31 4.11 -14.97
CA PHE A 166 -14.18 3.21 -14.88
C PHE A 166 -14.34 2.06 -15.85
N GLY A 167 -13.23 1.38 -16.13
CA GLY A 167 -13.23 0.15 -16.91
C GLY A 167 -12.28 -0.86 -16.32
N ILE A 168 -12.43 -2.10 -16.78
CA ILE A 168 -11.53 -3.18 -16.42
C ILE A 168 -10.85 -3.76 -17.66
N LEU A 169 -9.65 -4.27 -17.46
CA LEU A 169 -8.88 -5.03 -18.43
C LEU A 169 -8.69 -6.44 -17.87
N PHE A 170 -9.17 -7.45 -18.55
CA PHE A 170 -8.84 -8.84 -18.27
C PHE A 170 -7.70 -9.25 -19.19
N ILE A 171 -6.61 -9.73 -18.62
CA ILE A 171 -5.31 -9.86 -19.29
C ILE A 171 -4.80 -11.27 -19.08
N ASP A 172 -4.29 -11.90 -20.12
CA ASP A 172 -3.68 -13.23 -20.06
C ASP A 172 -2.36 -13.24 -20.84
N VAL A 173 -1.35 -13.93 -20.28
CA VAL A 173 -0.05 -14.09 -20.93
C VAL A 173 -0.10 -15.16 -22.00
N ASP A 174 0.11 -14.76 -23.23
CA ASP A 174 0.02 -15.64 -24.39
C ASP A 174 1.05 -16.77 -24.35
N HIS A 175 0.58 -18.00 -24.63
CA HIS A 175 1.43 -19.19 -24.70
C HIS A 175 2.26 -19.48 -23.43
N PHE A 176 1.76 -19.09 -22.26
CA PHE A 176 2.50 -19.22 -21.01
C PHE A 176 2.82 -20.71 -20.67
N LYS A 177 1.90 -21.61 -20.96
CA LYS A 177 2.16 -23.06 -20.77
C LYS A 177 3.31 -23.53 -21.67
N ASP A 178 3.29 -23.21 -22.96
CA ASP A 178 4.36 -23.58 -23.91
C ASP A 178 5.70 -22.95 -23.50
N PHE A 179 5.67 -21.73 -22.93
CA PHE A 179 6.83 -21.07 -22.38
C PHE A 179 7.41 -21.85 -21.21
N ASN A 180 6.58 -22.26 -20.25
CA ASN A 180 7.00 -23.10 -19.12
C ASN A 180 7.56 -24.45 -19.55
N ASP A 181 6.93 -25.09 -20.54
CA ASP A 181 7.37 -26.39 -21.04
C ASP A 181 8.76 -26.31 -21.69
N ARG A 182 9.12 -25.16 -22.28
CA ARG A 182 10.43 -24.93 -22.93
C ARG A 182 11.51 -24.42 -21.98
N HIS A 183 11.17 -23.53 -21.05
CA HIS A 183 12.13 -22.77 -20.24
C HIS A 183 12.07 -23.11 -18.75
N GLY A 184 11.12 -23.95 -18.34
CA GLY A 184 10.90 -24.36 -16.96
C GLY A 184 10.13 -23.32 -16.14
N HIS A 185 9.50 -23.78 -15.05
CA HIS A 185 8.64 -22.98 -14.18
C HIS A 185 9.35 -21.78 -13.53
N LEU A 186 10.64 -21.92 -13.19
CA LEU A 186 11.40 -20.79 -12.62
C LEU A 186 11.52 -19.61 -13.57
N MET A 187 11.63 -19.89 -14.89
CA MET A 187 11.66 -18.82 -15.89
C MET A 187 10.27 -18.26 -16.13
N GLY A 188 9.23 -19.10 -16.10
CA GLY A 188 7.85 -18.65 -16.11
C GLY A 188 7.51 -17.70 -14.96
N ASP A 189 7.98 -18.02 -13.75
CA ASP A 189 7.83 -17.11 -12.59
C ASP A 189 8.51 -15.75 -12.81
N LYS A 190 9.69 -15.72 -13.44
CA LYS A 190 10.36 -14.46 -13.78
C LYS A 190 9.56 -13.66 -14.79
N ILE A 191 8.99 -14.32 -15.82
CA ILE A 191 8.14 -13.67 -16.82
C ILE A 191 6.86 -13.10 -16.19
N LEU A 192 6.21 -13.82 -15.28
CA LEU A 192 5.05 -13.29 -14.57
C LEU A 192 5.38 -12.07 -13.71
N ARG A 193 6.52 -12.09 -13.00
CA ARG A 193 7.01 -10.90 -12.26
C ARG A 193 7.27 -9.72 -13.19
N LEU A 194 7.87 -10.00 -14.35
CA LEU A 194 8.18 -8.98 -15.34
C LEU A 194 6.90 -8.37 -15.92
N ALA A 195 5.93 -9.18 -16.33
CA ALA A 195 4.62 -8.74 -16.82
C ALA A 195 3.90 -7.90 -15.75
N ALA A 196 3.79 -8.39 -14.52
CA ALA A 196 3.16 -7.68 -13.42
C ALA A 196 3.80 -6.31 -13.13
N ASN A 197 5.13 -6.24 -13.10
CA ASN A 197 5.87 -4.99 -12.91
C ASN A 197 5.62 -4.02 -14.05
N THR A 198 5.62 -4.51 -15.30
CA THR A 198 5.34 -3.70 -16.49
C THR A 198 3.93 -3.13 -16.45
N LEU A 199 2.92 -3.94 -16.09
CA LEU A 199 1.55 -3.48 -15.92
C LEU A 199 1.48 -2.38 -14.85
N ARG A 200 2.01 -2.63 -13.65
CA ARG A 200 1.99 -1.69 -12.53
C ARG A 200 2.65 -0.34 -12.84
N GLN A 201 3.83 -0.36 -13.48
CA GLN A 201 4.58 0.86 -13.80
C GLN A 201 3.93 1.71 -14.90
N ASN A 202 3.04 1.12 -15.71
CA ASN A 202 2.37 1.81 -16.80
C ASN A 202 0.92 2.22 -16.51
N LEU A 203 0.41 1.91 -15.32
CA LEU A 203 -0.83 2.38 -14.75
C LEU A 203 -0.59 3.64 -13.90
N ARG A 204 -1.62 4.47 -13.70
CA ARG A 204 -1.57 5.66 -12.85
C ARG A 204 -1.68 5.26 -11.37
N GLY A 205 -1.34 6.15 -10.46
CA GLY A 205 -1.49 5.91 -9.02
C GLY A 205 -2.94 5.70 -8.55
N SER A 206 -3.92 6.21 -9.31
CA SER A 206 -5.35 5.96 -9.10
C SER A 206 -5.82 4.59 -9.56
N ASP A 207 -5.12 3.99 -10.54
CA ASP A 207 -5.47 2.71 -11.14
C ASP A 207 -4.94 1.56 -10.25
N SER A 208 -5.45 0.37 -10.47
CA SER A 208 -5.05 -0.81 -9.71
C SER A 208 -4.85 -2.00 -10.64
N CYS A 209 -3.95 -2.91 -10.28
CA CYS A 209 -3.84 -4.20 -10.95
C CYS A 209 -3.63 -5.31 -9.95
N GLY A 210 -4.09 -6.51 -10.31
CA GLY A 210 -3.97 -7.72 -9.51
C GLY A 210 -3.79 -8.96 -10.37
N ARG A 211 -3.15 -9.98 -9.79
CA ARG A 211 -3.09 -11.31 -10.38
C ARG A 211 -4.39 -12.03 -10.06
N TRP A 212 -5.08 -12.46 -11.13
CA TRP A 212 -6.37 -13.13 -10.99
C TRP A 212 -6.20 -14.62 -10.71
N GLY A 213 -5.24 -15.26 -11.38
CA GLY A 213 -4.87 -16.67 -11.19
C GLY A 213 -3.89 -17.10 -12.26
N GLY A 214 -3.02 -18.07 -11.98
CA GLY A 214 -2.09 -18.60 -12.99
C GLY A 214 -1.30 -17.50 -13.71
N GLU A 215 -1.61 -17.31 -14.99
CA GLU A 215 -1.04 -16.34 -15.92
C GLU A 215 -1.97 -15.15 -16.20
N GLU A 216 -3.09 -15.05 -15.45
CA GLU A 216 -4.13 -14.05 -15.65
C GLU A 216 -3.98 -12.86 -14.72
N PHE A 217 -4.25 -11.66 -15.22
CA PHE A 217 -4.23 -10.40 -14.50
C PHE A 217 -5.49 -9.60 -14.77
N VAL A 218 -5.89 -8.79 -13.80
CA VAL A 218 -6.98 -7.81 -13.97
C VAL A 218 -6.46 -6.43 -13.61
N ALA A 219 -6.74 -5.44 -14.46
CA ALA A 219 -6.49 -4.04 -14.15
C ALA A 219 -7.80 -3.26 -14.09
N LEU A 220 -7.88 -2.33 -13.14
CA LEU A 220 -8.97 -1.37 -12.93
C LEU A 220 -8.46 0.02 -13.25
N VAL A 221 -9.11 0.72 -14.16
CA VAL A 221 -8.71 2.04 -14.64
C VAL A 221 -9.87 3.02 -14.54
N TYR A 222 -9.59 4.24 -14.10
CA TYR A 222 -10.60 5.25 -13.79
C TYR A 222 -10.58 6.43 -14.74
N ASP A 223 -11.68 7.20 -14.75
CA ASP A 223 -11.85 8.48 -15.41
C ASP A 223 -11.52 8.43 -16.92
N LEU A 224 -12.18 7.51 -17.64
CA LEU A 224 -11.98 7.34 -19.08
C LEU A 224 -13.26 6.92 -19.80
N ASP A 225 -13.26 7.16 -21.09
CA ASP A 225 -14.21 6.65 -22.07
C ASP A 225 -13.68 5.39 -22.78
N SER A 226 -14.44 4.85 -23.73
CA SER A 226 -14.04 3.65 -24.49
C SER A 226 -12.71 3.87 -25.25
N ASN A 227 -12.51 5.04 -25.84
CA ASN A 227 -11.26 5.35 -26.54
C ASN A 227 -10.07 5.46 -25.57
N GLY A 228 -10.28 6.06 -24.40
CA GLY A 228 -9.29 6.11 -23.30
C GLY A 228 -8.92 4.71 -22.82
N LEU A 229 -9.91 3.84 -22.60
CA LEU A 229 -9.70 2.46 -22.18
C LEU A 229 -8.91 1.67 -23.24
N ALA A 230 -9.25 1.81 -24.53
CA ALA A 230 -8.51 1.20 -25.61
C ALA A 230 -7.05 1.63 -25.67
N LYS A 231 -6.78 2.93 -25.49
CA LYS A 231 -5.41 3.48 -25.45
C LYS A 231 -4.59 2.93 -24.28
N VAL A 232 -5.19 2.81 -23.10
CA VAL A 232 -4.52 2.22 -21.92
C VAL A 232 -4.22 0.75 -22.19
N ALA A 233 -5.20 -0.02 -22.64
CA ALA A 233 -5.03 -1.45 -22.94
C ALA A 233 -3.93 -1.69 -23.98
N GLU A 234 -3.95 -0.94 -25.09
CA GLU A 234 -2.94 -1.06 -26.15
C GLU A 234 -1.54 -0.62 -25.69
N LYS A 235 -1.46 0.41 -24.84
CA LYS A 235 -0.19 0.81 -24.20
C LYS A 235 0.38 -0.35 -23.37
N LEU A 236 -0.43 -0.97 -22.52
CA LEU A 236 0.00 -2.09 -21.68
C LEU A 236 0.44 -3.28 -22.53
N ARG A 237 -0.34 -3.65 -23.54
CA ARG A 237 -0.01 -4.72 -24.48
C ARG A 237 1.36 -4.51 -25.11
N ARG A 238 1.60 -3.33 -25.70
CA ARG A 238 2.90 -2.99 -26.32
C ARG A 238 4.03 -3.02 -25.31
N ARG A 239 3.84 -2.44 -24.13
CA ARG A 239 4.89 -2.41 -23.09
C ARG A 239 5.29 -3.81 -22.65
N VAL A 240 4.35 -4.74 -22.49
CA VAL A 240 4.68 -6.13 -22.18
C VAL A 240 5.39 -6.79 -23.37
N SER A 241 4.90 -6.62 -24.61
CA SER A 241 5.54 -7.20 -25.78
C SER A 241 6.96 -6.68 -26.06
N ASP A 242 7.28 -5.46 -25.61
CA ASP A 242 8.59 -4.83 -25.76
C ASP A 242 9.57 -5.22 -24.62
N THR A 243 9.07 -5.82 -23.55
CA THR A 243 9.90 -6.18 -22.40
C THR A 243 10.66 -7.47 -22.67
N ARG A 244 11.93 -7.49 -22.29
CA ARG A 244 12.84 -8.62 -22.50
C ARG A 244 13.45 -9.10 -21.19
N ILE A 245 13.70 -10.38 -21.12
CA ILE A 245 14.48 -11.01 -20.06
C ILE A 245 15.66 -11.76 -20.65
N GLN A 246 16.85 -11.53 -20.11
CA GLN A 246 18.05 -12.22 -20.57
C GLN A 246 18.10 -13.64 -20.00
N GLU A 247 18.25 -14.63 -20.87
CA GLU A 247 18.54 -16.02 -20.51
C GLU A 247 19.74 -16.54 -21.30
N LYS A 248 20.88 -16.67 -20.62
CA LYS A 248 22.17 -17.01 -21.26
C LYS A 248 22.44 -16.09 -22.45
N ASP A 249 22.51 -16.64 -23.66
CA ASP A 249 22.79 -15.92 -24.90
C ASP A 249 21.54 -15.50 -25.68
N SER A 250 20.33 -15.67 -25.12
CA SER A 250 19.06 -15.33 -25.76
C SER A 250 18.23 -14.36 -24.95
N GLU A 251 17.44 -13.55 -25.63
CA GLU A 251 16.43 -12.67 -25.04
C GLU A 251 15.04 -13.31 -25.19
N LEU A 252 14.36 -13.46 -24.08
CA LEU A 252 13.00 -14.00 -24.04
C LEU A 252 11.99 -12.87 -23.86
N SER A 253 10.84 -13.01 -24.46
CA SER A 253 9.69 -12.12 -24.31
C SER A 253 8.40 -12.89 -24.40
N VAL A 254 7.34 -12.27 -23.88
CA VAL A 254 5.97 -12.77 -24.01
C VAL A 254 5.07 -11.66 -24.50
N THR A 255 3.92 -12.04 -25.02
CA THR A 255 2.83 -11.11 -25.36
C THR A 255 1.65 -11.35 -24.43
N ILE A 256 0.69 -10.45 -24.44
CA ILE A 256 -0.55 -10.57 -23.70
C ILE A 256 -1.75 -10.33 -24.60
N SER A 257 -2.82 -11.06 -24.33
CA SER A 257 -4.15 -10.82 -24.88
C SER A 257 -5.02 -10.11 -23.86
N ILE A 258 -5.74 -9.08 -24.26
CA ILE A 258 -6.53 -8.22 -23.37
C ILE A 258 -7.97 -8.15 -23.84
N GLY A 259 -8.91 -8.35 -22.91
CA GLY A 259 -10.31 -7.94 -23.05
C GLY A 259 -10.56 -6.72 -22.20
N ALA A 260 -11.11 -5.67 -22.80
CA ALA A 260 -11.35 -4.40 -22.13
C ALA A 260 -12.84 -4.05 -22.15
N SER A 261 -13.38 -3.64 -21.01
CA SER A 261 -14.79 -3.28 -20.90
C SER A 261 -15.01 -2.14 -19.93
N LEU A 262 -15.83 -1.15 -20.35
CA LEU A 262 -16.32 -0.10 -19.44
C LEU A 262 -17.44 -0.63 -18.55
N ALA A 263 -17.49 -0.10 -17.32
CA ALA A 263 -18.60 -0.36 -16.42
C ALA A 263 -19.90 0.26 -16.94
N ARG A 264 -21.01 -0.47 -16.76
CA ARG A 264 -22.37 -0.06 -17.13
C ARG A 264 -23.24 0.07 -15.87
N PRO A 265 -24.32 0.87 -15.90
CA PRO A 265 -25.13 1.11 -14.70
C PRO A 265 -25.69 -0.15 -14.03
N ALA A 266 -25.99 -1.19 -14.81
CA ALA A 266 -26.56 -2.46 -14.32
C ALA A 266 -25.50 -3.52 -13.97
N ASP A 267 -24.22 -3.22 -14.11
CA ASP A 267 -23.17 -4.21 -13.86
C ASP A 267 -23.08 -4.60 -12.38
N THR A 268 -22.86 -5.88 -12.18
CA THR A 268 -22.29 -6.46 -10.98
C THR A 268 -20.81 -6.76 -11.23
N LEU A 269 -20.06 -7.07 -10.17
CA LEU A 269 -18.69 -7.55 -10.30
C LEU A 269 -18.59 -8.71 -11.31
N GLN A 270 -19.49 -9.68 -11.16
CA GLN A 270 -19.50 -10.88 -11.98
C GLN A 270 -19.77 -10.55 -13.47
N THR A 271 -20.81 -9.78 -13.79
CA THR A 271 -21.17 -9.49 -15.19
C THR A 271 -20.11 -8.66 -15.91
N LEU A 272 -19.44 -7.75 -15.20
CA LEU A 272 -18.35 -6.95 -15.74
C LEU A 272 -17.12 -7.82 -16.04
N LEU A 273 -16.74 -8.68 -15.09
CA LEU A 273 -15.61 -9.61 -15.27
C LEU A 273 -15.85 -10.62 -16.39
N GLU A 274 -17.03 -11.26 -16.43
CA GLU A 274 -17.39 -12.21 -17.49
C GLU A 274 -17.36 -11.56 -18.89
N ARG A 275 -17.75 -10.30 -18.97
CA ARG A 275 -17.70 -9.56 -20.24
C ARG A 275 -16.26 -9.29 -20.68
N ALA A 276 -15.42 -8.86 -19.77
CA ALA A 276 -14.00 -8.61 -20.07
C ALA A 276 -13.24 -9.91 -20.38
N ASP A 277 -13.50 -10.99 -19.64
CA ASP A 277 -12.92 -12.32 -19.92
C ASP A 277 -13.30 -12.84 -21.31
N ARG A 278 -14.59 -12.75 -21.69
CA ARG A 278 -15.03 -13.12 -23.03
C ARG A 278 -14.27 -12.34 -24.12
N LEU A 279 -14.08 -11.04 -23.94
CA LEU A 279 -13.34 -10.19 -24.90
C LEU A 279 -11.85 -10.59 -24.95
N MET A 280 -11.25 -10.95 -23.81
CA MET A 280 -9.88 -11.47 -23.77
C MET A 280 -9.78 -12.80 -24.52
N TYR A 281 -10.75 -13.69 -24.35
CA TYR A 281 -10.80 -14.93 -25.09
C TYR A 281 -10.97 -14.70 -26.62
N GLU A 282 -11.74 -13.70 -27.03
CA GLU A 282 -11.81 -13.27 -28.42
C GLU A 282 -10.46 -12.78 -28.97
N SER A 283 -9.69 -12.01 -28.15
CA SER A 283 -8.34 -11.62 -28.49
C SER A 283 -7.43 -12.83 -28.73
N LYS A 284 -7.51 -13.85 -27.88
CA LYS A 284 -6.77 -15.10 -28.09
C LYS A 284 -7.16 -15.83 -29.36
N ARG A 285 -8.46 -15.92 -29.68
CA ARG A 285 -8.95 -16.58 -30.89
C ARG A 285 -8.55 -15.88 -32.18
N GLN A 286 -8.47 -14.55 -32.18
CA GLN A 286 -8.13 -13.74 -33.35
C GLN A 286 -6.62 -13.67 -33.61
N GLY A 287 -5.78 -14.43 -32.91
CA GLY A 287 -4.33 -14.51 -33.15
C GLY A 287 -3.47 -13.93 -32.06
N ARG A 288 -4.03 -13.69 -30.86
CA ARG A 288 -3.29 -13.22 -29.65
C ARG A 288 -2.61 -11.87 -29.84
N ASN A 289 -1.86 -11.43 -28.83
CA ASN A 289 -1.11 -10.16 -28.81
C ASN A 289 -1.97 -8.99 -29.30
N ARG A 290 -3.16 -8.84 -28.77
CA ARG A 290 -4.14 -7.80 -29.14
C ARG A 290 -5.08 -7.43 -28.01
N VAL A 291 -5.83 -6.37 -28.27
CA VAL A 291 -6.92 -5.89 -27.42
C VAL A 291 -8.24 -6.06 -28.15
N THR A 292 -9.24 -6.59 -27.45
CA THR A 292 -10.66 -6.55 -27.88
C THR A 292 -11.43 -5.74 -26.84
N ILE A 293 -12.27 -4.82 -27.31
CA ILE A 293 -13.06 -3.91 -26.48
C ILE A 293 -14.52 -3.90 -26.95
N ASP A 294 -15.47 -3.67 -26.01
CA ASP A 294 -16.89 -3.48 -26.29
C ASP A 294 -17.36 -2.03 -26.33
#